data_248bf33c0d4cf9971c1e5f5cbcbb6a74
#
_entry.id   248bf33c0d4cf9971c1e5f5cbcbb6a74
#
_cell.length_a   1.000
_cell.length_b   1.000
_cell.length_c   1.000
_cell.angle_alpha   90.00
_cell.angle_beta   90.00
_cell.angle_gamma   90.00
#
_symmetry.space_group_name_H-M   'P 1'
#
loop_
_entity.id
_entity.type
_entity.pdbx_description
1 polymer ?
#
loop_
_entity_poly.entity_id
_entity_poly.type
_entity_poly.pdbx_seq_one_letter_code
_entity_poly.pdbx_strand_id
1 'polypeptide(L)'
;GKLYFETMKTWQGDCKETLRMPFTSIQELRGKWTEFVMFSRWSNKGDGKFQIYINGELAMKMDGIRTLTKGKESRNYLKVGIYQCCNSKKIPIKPASALFTNPEISKKPFKSLKNN
;
A
#
# COMPACT_ATOMS: atom_id res chain seq x y z
N GLY A 1 -9.49 5.66 -12.95
CA GLY A 1 -8.22 5.86 -12.24
C GLY A 1 -7.57 4.54 -11.84
N LYS A 2 -6.27 4.55 -11.68
CA LYS A 2 -5.48 3.39 -11.21
C LYS A 2 -5.15 3.55 -9.74
N LEU A 3 -5.08 2.45 -9.01
CA LEU A 3 -4.48 2.38 -7.70
C LEU A 3 -2.99 2.03 -7.81
N TYR A 4 -2.21 2.69 -7.01
CA TYR A 4 -0.77 2.53 -7.00
C TYR A 4 -0.29 2.09 -5.63
N PHE A 5 0.69 1.21 -5.63
CA PHE A 5 1.61 1.09 -4.52
C PHE A 5 2.67 2.18 -4.67
N GLU A 6 2.95 2.87 -3.59
CA GLU A 6 3.95 3.92 -3.56
C GLU A 6 4.84 3.76 -2.34
N THR A 7 6.13 3.78 -2.54
CA THR A 7 7.12 3.78 -1.46
C THR A 7 8.15 4.87 -1.69
N MET A 8 8.52 5.54 -0.63
CA MET A 8 9.56 6.55 -0.69
C MET A 8 10.94 5.90 -0.66
N LYS A 9 11.77 6.19 -1.64
CA LYS A 9 13.14 5.69 -1.74
C LYS A 9 14.15 6.45 -0.87
N THR A 10 13.72 7.30 0.02
CA THR A 10 14.64 8.24 0.64
C THR A 10 15.27 7.76 1.93
N TRP A 11 16.56 7.97 1.99
CA TRP A 11 17.47 7.53 3.03
C TRP A 11 17.89 8.62 3.97
N GLN A 12 17.78 9.90 3.56
CA GLN A 12 18.38 11.04 4.21
C GLN A 12 17.40 12.18 4.42
N GLY A 13 16.13 11.88 4.57
CA GLY A 13 15.12 12.91 4.81
C GLY A 13 14.66 13.68 3.55
N ASP A 14 15.18 13.34 2.41
CA ASP A 14 14.82 13.96 1.15
C ASP A 14 13.82 13.10 0.37
N CYS A 15 12.54 13.45 0.46
CA CYS A 15 11.43 12.73 -0.18
C CYS A 15 11.39 12.90 -1.71
N LYS A 16 12.52 12.86 -2.39
CA LYS A 16 12.60 13.18 -3.82
C LYS A 16 12.35 12.02 -4.76
N GLU A 17 12.53 10.79 -4.32
CA GLU A 17 12.29 9.63 -5.17
C GLU A 17 11.23 8.72 -4.57
N THR A 18 10.13 8.59 -5.28
CA THR A 18 9.10 7.59 -5.01
C THR A 18 9.15 6.50 -6.05
N LEU A 19 9.11 5.26 -5.59
CA LEU A 19 8.82 4.13 -6.45
C LEU A 19 7.30 3.96 -6.50
N ARG A 20 6.73 4.02 -7.67
CA ARG A 20 5.29 3.97 -7.89
C ARG A 20 4.95 2.86 -8.87
N MET A 21 4.11 1.94 -8.45
CA MET A 21 3.71 0.78 -9.25
C MET A 21 2.19 0.65 -9.27
N PRO A 22 1.54 0.70 -10.44
CA PRO A 22 0.11 0.45 -10.55
C PRO A 22 -0.19 -1.03 -10.31
N PHE A 23 -1.28 -1.37 -9.62
CA PHE A 23 -1.63 -2.75 -9.36
C PHE A 23 -3.11 -3.10 -9.64
N THR A 24 -4.00 -2.12 -9.70
CA THR A 24 -5.40 -2.32 -10.10
C THR A 24 -6.05 -1.00 -10.52
N SER A 25 -7.28 -1.04 -10.94
CA SER A 25 -8.09 0.14 -11.25
C SER A 25 -9.22 0.35 -10.24
N ILE A 26 -9.61 1.59 -10.03
CA ILE A 26 -10.75 1.93 -9.16
C ILE A 26 -12.05 1.34 -9.70
N GLN A 27 -12.19 1.26 -11.01
CA GLN A 27 -13.38 0.70 -11.66
C GLN A 27 -13.61 -0.76 -11.29
N GLU A 28 -12.55 -1.53 -11.14
CA GLU A 28 -12.65 -2.95 -10.75
C GLU A 28 -13.06 -3.14 -9.30
N LEU A 29 -12.86 -2.15 -8.46
CA LEU A 29 -13.18 -2.20 -7.04
C LEU A 29 -14.55 -1.61 -6.72
N ARG A 30 -15.08 -0.76 -7.59
CA ARG A 30 -16.28 0.02 -7.32
C ARG A 30 -17.52 -0.86 -7.20
N GLY A 31 -18.34 -0.59 -6.18
CA GLY A 31 -19.64 -1.23 -5.99
C GLY A 31 -19.60 -2.65 -5.45
N LYS A 32 -18.45 -3.14 -5.02
CA LYS A 32 -18.29 -4.49 -4.45
C LYS A 32 -17.29 -4.52 -3.30
N TRP A 33 -17.44 -5.46 -2.41
CA TRP A 33 -16.42 -5.76 -1.41
C TRP A 33 -15.21 -6.41 -2.06
N THR A 34 -14.05 -5.93 -1.70
CA THR A 34 -12.77 -6.43 -2.21
C THR A 34 -11.86 -6.71 -1.04
N GLU A 35 -11.34 -7.92 -0.97
CA GLU A 35 -10.33 -8.27 0.03
C GLU A 35 -8.95 -7.84 -0.45
N PHE A 36 -8.26 -7.08 0.39
CA PHE A 36 -6.85 -6.75 0.22
C PHE A 36 -6.04 -7.44 1.31
N VAL A 37 -5.04 -8.19 0.92
CA VAL A 37 -4.05 -8.72 1.85
C VAL A 37 -2.68 -8.23 1.42
N MET A 38 -1.98 -7.57 2.33
CA MET A 38 -0.64 -7.10 2.09
C MET A 38 0.33 -7.86 2.98
N PHE A 39 1.30 -8.49 2.36
CA PHE A 39 2.48 -9.03 3.04
C PHE A 39 3.63 -8.04 2.91
N SER A 40 4.29 -7.74 4.02
CA SER A 40 5.46 -6.88 4.00
C SER A 40 6.58 -7.46 4.87
N ARG A 41 7.79 -7.41 4.35
CA ARG A 41 9.02 -7.58 5.12
C ARG A 41 9.67 -6.22 5.27
N TRP A 42 9.67 -5.72 6.49
CA TRP A 42 10.28 -4.45 6.79
C TRP A 42 11.81 -4.60 6.91
N SER A 43 12.54 -3.77 6.18
CA SER A 43 14.01 -3.80 6.20
C SER A 43 14.62 -2.47 5.79
N ASN A 44 15.68 -2.10 6.48
CA ASN A 44 16.52 -0.96 6.12
C ASN A 44 17.75 -1.35 5.27
N LYS A 45 17.89 -2.64 4.93
CA LYS A 45 19.07 -3.19 4.25
C LYS A 45 18.90 -3.44 2.76
N GLY A 46 17.71 -3.26 2.22
CA GLY A 46 17.44 -3.55 0.81
C GLY A 46 17.00 -4.98 0.51
N ASP A 47 16.64 -5.76 1.54
CA ASP A 47 16.05 -7.09 1.42
C ASP A 47 14.57 -7.12 1.80
N GLY A 48 13.93 -5.96 1.82
CA GLY A 48 12.51 -5.82 2.07
C GLY A 48 11.65 -6.34 0.92
N LYS A 49 10.40 -6.62 1.24
CA LYS A 49 9.41 -7.16 0.30
C LYS A 49 8.07 -6.54 0.52
N PHE A 50 7.32 -6.40 -0.58
CA PHE A 50 5.89 -6.17 -0.56
C PHE A 50 5.19 -7.11 -1.53
N GLN A 51 4.07 -7.65 -1.10
CA GLN A 51 3.15 -8.39 -1.95
C GLN A 51 1.73 -7.94 -1.63
N ILE A 52 0.95 -7.63 -2.66
CA ILE A 52 -0.45 -7.28 -2.52
C ILE A 52 -1.28 -8.35 -3.23
N TYR A 53 -2.21 -8.92 -2.50
CA TYR A 53 -3.20 -9.86 -3.00
C TYR A 53 -4.56 -9.19 -3.01
N ILE A 54 -5.31 -9.39 -4.07
CA ILE A 54 -6.68 -8.93 -4.24
C ILE A 54 -7.56 -10.17 -4.42
N ASN A 55 -8.51 -10.37 -3.52
CA ASN A 55 -9.40 -11.54 -3.53
C ASN A 55 -8.63 -12.88 -3.63
N GLY A 56 -7.50 -12.98 -2.93
CA GLY A 56 -6.65 -14.15 -2.89
C GLY A 56 -5.66 -14.30 -4.05
N GLU A 57 -5.67 -13.41 -5.03
CA GLU A 57 -4.76 -13.46 -6.18
C GLU A 57 -3.66 -12.42 -6.06
N LEU A 58 -2.43 -12.81 -6.41
CA LEU A 58 -1.28 -11.91 -6.38
C LEU A 58 -1.43 -10.81 -7.44
N ALA A 59 -1.60 -9.57 -6.99
CA ALA A 59 -1.74 -8.40 -7.85
C ALA A 59 -0.42 -7.64 -8.03
N MET A 60 0.44 -7.66 -7.03
CA MET A 60 1.73 -6.97 -7.09
C MET A 60 2.76 -7.68 -6.21
N LYS A 61 3.98 -7.75 -6.71
CA LYS A 61 5.14 -8.25 -5.96
C LYS A 61 6.32 -7.31 -6.15
N MET A 62 7.01 -7.02 -5.06
CA MET A 62 8.20 -6.20 -5.05
C MET A 62 9.20 -6.77 -4.04
N ASP A 63 10.36 -7.13 -4.51
CA ASP A 63 11.45 -7.71 -3.71
C ASP A 63 12.70 -6.83 -3.78
N GLY A 64 13.58 -7.00 -2.81
CA GLY A 64 14.89 -6.36 -2.83
C GLY A 64 14.83 -4.85 -2.63
N ILE A 65 13.84 -4.36 -1.92
CA ILE A 65 13.66 -2.94 -1.66
C ILE A 65 13.92 -2.61 -0.19
N ARG A 66 14.23 -1.37 0.05
CA ARG A 66 14.25 -0.84 1.40
C ARG A 66 12.85 -0.38 1.76
N THR A 67 12.32 -0.89 2.84
CA THR A 67 10.96 -0.63 3.33
C THR A 67 10.95 0.20 4.61
N LEU A 68 12.12 0.43 5.19
CA LEU A 68 12.31 1.24 6.40
C LEU A 68 13.37 2.30 6.19
N THR A 69 13.15 3.45 6.81
CA THR A 69 14.18 4.49 6.95
C THR A 69 15.06 4.14 8.14
N LYS A 70 16.38 4.17 7.95
CA LYS A 70 17.35 3.93 9.01
C LYS A 70 17.08 4.87 10.19
N GLY A 71 17.05 4.32 11.40
CA GLY A 71 16.79 5.06 12.63
C GLY A 71 15.32 5.32 12.93
N LYS A 72 14.39 4.81 12.09
CA LYS A 72 12.93 4.96 12.28
C LYS A 72 12.19 3.62 12.26
N GLU A 73 12.88 2.53 12.51
CA GLU A 73 12.39 1.16 12.37
C GLU A 73 11.19 0.85 13.29
N SER A 74 11.09 1.55 14.43
CA SER A 74 10.02 1.35 15.42
C SER A 74 8.77 2.20 15.18
N ARG A 75 8.71 3.00 14.12
CA ARG A 75 7.65 3.99 13.90
C ARG A 75 6.64 3.62 12.82
N ASN A 76 6.65 2.39 12.36
CA ASN A 76 5.70 1.96 11.35
C ASN A 76 4.33 1.70 11.96
N TYR A 77 3.31 2.20 11.31
CA TYR A 77 1.92 1.97 11.66
C TYR A 77 1.04 1.92 10.42
N LEU A 78 -0.08 1.22 10.52
CA LEU A 78 -1.06 1.12 9.46
C LEU A 78 -2.08 2.25 9.57
N LYS A 79 -2.35 2.89 8.45
CA LYS A 79 -3.51 3.79 8.28
C LYS A 79 -4.37 3.27 7.15
N VAL A 80 -5.67 3.30 7.34
CA VAL A 80 -6.66 2.98 6.33
C VAL A 80 -7.65 4.14 6.24
N GLY A 81 -7.95 4.60 5.03
CA GLY A 81 -8.87 5.70 4.85
C GLY A 81 -8.73 6.38 3.49
N ILE A 82 -9.44 7.48 3.34
CA ILE A 82 -9.33 8.37 2.18
C ILE A 82 -8.51 9.58 2.58
N TYR A 83 -7.48 9.84 1.81
CA TYR A 83 -6.66 11.02 1.96
C TYR A 83 -6.77 11.89 0.70
N GLN A 84 -7.34 13.06 0.86
CA GLN A 84 -7.44 14.07 -0.19
C GLN A 84 -6.65 15.29 0.23
N CYS A 85 -5.51 15.50 -0.40
CA CYS A 85 -4.70 16.68 -0.11
C CYS A 85 -4.31 17.41 -1.40
N CYS A 86 -3.86 18.64 -1.19
CA CYS A 86 -3.00 19.35 -2.13
C CYS A 86 -3.67 19.70 -3.45
N ASN A 87 -4.89 20.19 -3.38
CA ASN A 87 -5.54 20.76 -4.55
C ASN A 87 -4.97 22.13 -4.90
N SER A 88 -3.77 22.16 -5.49
CA SER A 88 -3.09 23.40 -5.92
C SER A 88 -3.82 24.15 -7.02
N LYS A 89 -4.76 23.52 -7.71
CA LYS A 89 -5.47 24.09 -8.86
C LYS A 89 -6.85 24.64 -8.54
N LYS A 90 -7.26 24.67 -7.28
CA LYS A 90 -8.63 25.09 -6.85
C LYS A 90 -9.76 24.38 -7.60
N ILE A 91 -9.54 23.15 -8.05
CA ILE A 91 -10.57 22.34 -8.68
C ILE A 91 -11.52 21.83 -7.59
N PRO A 92 -12.85 21.96 -7.75
CA PRO A 92 -13.79 21.40 -6.78
C PRO A 92 -13.53 19.91 -6.57
N ILE A 93 -13.34 19.49 -5.32
CA ILE A 93 -13.17 18.08 -4.96
C ILE A 93 -14.56 17.45 -4.96
N LYS A 94 -14.77 16.44 -5.80
CA LYS A 94 -16.02 15.68 -5.78
C LYS A 94 -16.06 14.83 -4.51
N PRO A 95 -17.22 14.71 -3.85
CA PRO A 95 -17.38 13.81 -2.72
C PRO A 95 -16.98 12.39 -3.11
N ALA A 96 -16.22 11.75 -2.24
CA ALA A 96 -15.83 10.35 -2.40
C ALA A 96 -16.07 9.62 -1.08
N SER A 97 -16.49 8.37 -1.16
CA SER A 97 -16.68 7.52 0.00
C SER A 97 -16.10 6.13 -0.23
N ALA A 98 -15.61 5.54 0.84
CA ALA A 98 -15.19 4.16 0.86
C ALA A 98 -15.56 3.55 2.22
N LEU A 99 -15.98 2.30 2.21
CA LEU A 99 -16.25 1.53 3.41
C LEU A 99 -15.12 0.53 3.63
N PHE A 100 -14.70 0.42 4.87
CA PHE A 100 -13.65 -0.50 5.28
C PHE A 100 -14.16 -1.39 6.41
N THR A 101 -13.76 -2.64 6.41
CA THR A 101 -13.84 -3.47 7.62
C THR A 101 -12.68 -3.11 8.54
N ASN A 102 -12.70 -3.60 9.78
CA ASN A 102 -11.56 -3.45 10.68
C ASN A 102 -10.34 -4.17 10.08
N PRO A 103 -9.20 -3.48 9.88
CA PRO A 103 -8.01 -4.14 9.39
C PRO A 103 -7.44 -5.10 10.42
N GLU A 104 -6.93 -6.22 9.95
CA GLU A 104 -6.25 -7.21 10.76
C GLU A 104 -4.75 -7.18 10.47
N ILE A 105 -3.93 -7.32 11.52
CA ILE A 105 -2.48 -7.41 11.42
C ILE A 105 -2.03 -8.71 12.05
N SER A 106 -1.24 -9.49 11.32
CA SER A 106 -0.71 -10.77 11.79
C SER A 106 0.75 -10.95 11.38
N LYS A 107 1.52 -11.65 12.22
CA LYS A 107 2.87 -12.13 11.88
C LYS A 107 2.83 -13.44 11.09
N LYS A 108 1.67 -14.07 11.00
CA LYS A 108 1.46 -15.32 10.24
C LYS A 108 0.66 -15.03 8.98
N PRO A 109 0.83 -15.83 7.91
CA PRO A 109 0.01 -15.71 6.71
C PRO A 109 -1.49 -15.83 7.01
N PHE A 110 -2.32 -15.07 6.32
CA PHE A 110 -3.76 -15.20 6.39
C PHE A 110 -4.24 -16.42 5.60
N LYS A 111 -5.23 -17.11 6.13
CA LYS A 111 -5.80 -18.31 5.48
C LYS A 111 -6.51 -18.02 4.15
N SER A 112 -6.98 -16.80 3.96
CA SER A 112 -7.64 -16.36 2.73
C SER A 112 -6.68 -16.29 1.52
N LEU A 113 -5.38 -16.31 1.75
CA LEU A 113 -4.42 -16.36 0.65
C LEU A 113 -4.45 -17.74 0.02
N LYS A 114 -4.77 -17.80 -1.27
CA LYS A 114 -4.61 -19.03 -2.04
C LYS A 114 -3.13 -19.41 -2.03
N ASN A 115 -2.85 -20.63 -1.63
CA ASN A 115 -1.52 -21.20 -1.71
C ASN A 115 -1.14 -21.38 -3.18
N ASN A 116 -0.37 -20.44 -3.66
CA ASN A 116 0.22 -20.51 -4.99
C ASN A 116 1.69 -20.89 -4.87
#